data_6089a81d5df59c246fc980ec71e85d4e
#
_entry.id   6089a81d5df59c246fc980ec71e85d4e
#
_cell.length_a   1.000
_cell.length_b   1.000
_cell.length_c   1.000
_cell.angle_alpha   90.00
_cell.angle_beta   90.00
_cell.angle_gamma   90.00
#
_symmetry.space_group_name_H-M   'P 1'
#
loop_
_entity.id
_entity.type
_entity.pdbx_description
1 polymer ?
#
loop_
_entity_poly.entity_id
_entity_poly.type
_entity_poly.pdbx_seq_one_letter_code
_entity_poly.pdbx_strand_id
1 'polypeptide(L)'
;AAIWSMPFNKAKEMPLKFFLNFFQNHGLFKFKNRPQWYTVSNRSRAYVKKVTDKISGEIFKNYKVDKLIRSDDNIRVIIGNEYVDYDQVVLASHADQSLRMIEKPTEQEKNILEKFNYVKNEAYLHTDKRLMPHKKRAWSSWNSVSDGEKTCITYWLNKLQNLDTSKDYFLTLNPIYKINENSVIKKVNFTHPYLNSKNTTLQKDLRLIQGKKRTWFCGSYFGYGFHEDGLKSSIDLINNFKI
;
A
#
# COMPACT_ATOMS: atom_id res chain seq x y z
N ALA A 1 10.65 9.74 -5.68
CA ALA A 1 11.24 8.43 -5.45
C ALA A 1 10.99 7.95 -4.01
N ALA A 2 11.55 8.62 -3.00
CA ALA A 2 11.53 8.15 -1.60
C ALA A 2 10.12 7.95 -1.01
N ILE A 3 9.18 8.89 -1.25
CA ILE A 3 7.83 8.85 -0.65
C ILE A 3 7.03 7.64 -1.14
N TRP A 4 7.13 7.29 -2.42
CA TRP A 4 6.39 6.18 -3.03
C TRP A 4 7.23 4.90 -3.22
N SER A 5 8.45 4.86 -2.65
CA SER A 5 9.35 3.71 -2.73
C SER A 5 9.55 3.21 -4.17
N MET A 6 9.72 4.13 -5.12
CA MET A 6 9.90 3.83 -6.54
C MET A 6 11.29 4.29 -7.04
N PRO A 7 11.84 3.67 -8.10
CA PRO A 7 13.08 4.10 -8.73
C PRO A 7 13.02 5.56 -9.21
N PHE A 8 14.14 6.26 -9.19
CA PHE A 8 14.20 7.69 -9.50
C PHE A 8 13.72 8.02 -10.92
N ASN A 9 14.10 7.21 -11.90
CA ASN A 9 13.64 7.35 -13.28
C ASN A 9 12.10 7.22 -13.38
N LYS A 10 11.50 6.30 -12.62
CA LYS A 10 10.04 6.11 -12.57
C LYS A 10 9.32 7.27 -11.88
N ALA A 11 9.93 7.88 -10.88
CA ALA A 11 9.36 9.06 -10.22
C ALA A 11 9.14 10.24 -11.17
N LYS A 12 9.95 10.34 -12.24
CA LYS A 12 9.81 11.37 -13.28
C LYS A 12 8.57 11.19 -14.17
N GLU A 13 8.00 10.00 -14.22
CA GLU A 13 6.79 9.71 -15.01
C GLU A 13 5.49 10.13 -14.29
N MET A 14 5.60 10.53 -13.00
CA MET A 14 4.46 11.00 -12.22
C MET A 14 3.99 12.36 -12.70
N PRO A 15 2.66 12.57 -12.89
CA PRO A 15 2.14 13.87 -13.28
C PRO A 15 2.50 14.96 -12.26
N LEU A 16 3.05 16.08 -12.73
CA LEU A 16 3.44 17.19 -11.85
C LEU A 16 2.28 17.68 -10.97
N LYS A 17 1.08 17.80 -11.53
CA LYS A 17 -0.13 18.20 -10.79
C LYS A 17 -0.43 17.25 -9.64
N PHE A 18 -0.29 15.94 -9.85
CA PHE A 18 -0.50 14.91 -8.83
C PHE A 18 0.52 15.06 -7.68
N PHE A 19 1.79 15.24 -8.03
CA PHE A 19 2.87 15.50 -7.09
C PHE A 19 2.62 16.78 -6.27
N LEU A 20 2.31 17.90 -6.94
CA LEU A 20 2.07 19.19 -6.28
C LEU A 20 0.87 19.13 -5.32
N ASN A 21 -0.23 18.51 -5.73
CA ASN A 21 -1.40 18.34 -4.88
C ASN A 21 -1.07 17.52 -3.62
N PHE A 22 -0.31 16.43 -3.77
CA PHE A 22 0.13 15.65 -2.62
C PHE A 22 0.95 16.50 -1.64
N PHE A 23 1.94 17.24 -2.13
CA PHE A 23 2.79 18.09 -1.30
C PHE A 23 1.99 19.20 -0.60
N GLN A 24 1.04 19.81 -1.30
CA GLN A 24 0.15 20.84 -0.76
C GLN A 24 -0.74 20.27 0.35
N ASN A 25 -1.39 19.13 0.10
CA ASN A 25 -2.29 18.48 1.06
C ASN A 25 -1.58 18.07 2.35
N HIS A 26 -0.29 17.69 2.25
CA HIS A 26 0.53 17.32 3.40
C HIS A 26 1.30 18.49 4.03
N GLY A 27 1.07 19.73 3.57
CA GLY A 27 1.74 20.93 4.09
C GLY A 27 3.26 20.94 3.87
N LEU A 28 3.77 20.16 2.90
CA LEU A 28 5.21 20.01 2.66
C LEU A 28 5.84 21.27 2.04
N PHE A 29 5.04 22.17 1.46
CA PHE A 29 5.48 23.47 0.98
C PHE A 29 5.50 24.55 2.06
N LYS A 30 5.01 24.27 3.26
CA LYS A 30 4.98 25.24 4.36
C LYS A 30 6.35 25.32 5.06
N PHE A 31 6.90 26.52 5.22
CA PHE A 31 8.09 26.78 6.02
C PHE A 31 7.75 27.01 7.50
N LYS A 32 6.59 27.62 7.76
CA LYS A 32 6.05 27.87 9.12
C LYS A 32 4.71 27.14 9.29
N ASN A 33 4.31 26.91 10.54
CA ASN A 33 3.04 26.22 10.87
C ASN A 33 2.87 24.89 10.15
N ARG A 34 3.92 24.09 10.11
CA ARG A 34 3.87 22.74 9.56
C ARG A 34 2.93 21.87 10.41
N PRO A 35 2.17 20.95 9.79
CA PRO A 35 1.35 20.02 10.54
C PRO A 35 2.22 19.17 11.48
N GLN A 36 1.75 18.95 12.70
CA GLN A 36 2.38 18.00 13.60
C GLN A 36 2.11 16.60 13.11
N TRP A 37 3.17 15.80 13.00
CA TRP A 37 3.06 14.39 12.63
C TRP A 37 2.83 13.54 13.88
N TYR A 38 1.96 12.54 13.72
CA TYR A 38 1.61 11.61 14.77
C TYR A 38 1.77 10.18 14.26
N THR A 39 1.97 9.24 15.17
CA THR A 39 1.87 7.82 14.93
C THR A 39 0.89 7.19 15.91
N VAL A 40 0.30 6.07 15.53
CA VAL A 40 -0.63 5.36 16.41
C VAL A 40 0.15 4.70 17.55
N SER A 41 -0.21 4.98 18.79
CA SER A 41 0.33 4.26 19.96
C SER A 41 0.09 2.76 19.80
N ASN A 42 1.11 1.95 20.12
CA ASN A 42 1.10 0.50 19.89
C ASN A 42 0.99 0.08 18.41
N ARG A 43 1.29 0.99 17.47
CA ARG A 43 1.41 0.74 16.02
C ARG A 43 0.08 0.40 15.33
N SER A 44 0.17 0.06 14.05
CA SER A 44 -1.02 -0.25 13.23
C SER A 44 -1.83 -1.45 13.76
N ARG A 45 -1.20 -2.39 14.44
CA ARG A 45 -1.88 -3.54 15.06
C ARG A 45 -2.99 -3.09 16.03
N ALA A 46 -2.79 -1.96 16.73
CA ALA A 46 -3.77 -1.46 17.71
C ALA A 46 -5.07 -1.02 17.05
N TYR A 47 -4.99 -0.24 15.96
CA TYR A 47 -6.23 0.18 15.28
C TYR A 47 -6.85 -0.97 14.46
N VAL A 48 -6.03 -1.84 13.84
CA VAL A 48 -6.54 -3.03 13.14
C VAL A 48 -7.35 -3.87 14.10
N LYS A 49 -6.82 -4.16 15.31
CA LYS A 49 -7.57 -4.91 16.31
C LYS A 49 -8.89 -4.23 16.67
N LYS A 50 -8.88 -2.93 16.92
CA LYS A 50 -10.11 -2.18 17.27
C LYS A 50 -11.16 -2.20 16.15
N VAL A 51 -10.74 -2.23 14.89
CA VAL A 51 -11.66 -2.35 13.75
C VAL A 51 -12.19 -3.76 13.64
N THR A 52 -11.32 -4.77 13.69
CA THR A 52 -11.72 -6.17 13.54
C THR A 52 -12.62 -6.64 14.69
N ASP A 53 -12.42 -6.15 15.92
CA ASP A 53 -13.27 -6.47 17.07
C ASP A 53 -14.73 -5.95 16.92
N LYS A 54 -14.98 -5.06 15.95
CA LYS A 54 -16.33 -4.52 15.65
C LYS A 54 -17.00 -5.22 14.46
N ILE A 55 -16.32 -6.09 13.78
CA ILE A 55 -16.88 -6.85 12.64
C ILE A 55 -17.74 -7.97 13.22
N SER A 56 -19.03 -7.97 12.88
CA SER A 56 -19.97 -9.02 13.29
C SER A 56 -19.89 -10.28 12.41
N GLY A 57 -19.30 -10.16 11.22
CA GLY A 57 -19.08 -11.29 10.31
C GLY A 57 -17.84 -12.10 10.65
N GLU A 58 -17.68 -13.23 9.99
CA GLU A 58 -16.52 -14.11 10.16
C GLU A 58 -15.26 -13.53 9.52
N ILE A 59 -14.11 -13.74 10.16
CA ILE A 59 -12.80 -13.32 9.67
C ILE A 59 -11.91 -14.55 9.49
N PHE A 60 -11.69 -14.94 8.25
CA PHE A 60 -10.80 -16.04 7.90
C PHE A 60 -9.38 -15.52 7.66
N LYS A 61 -8.41 -16.04 8.42
CA LYS A 61 -6.99 -15.72 8.29
C LYS A 61 -6.26 -16.88 7.63
N ASN A 62 -5.23 -16.56 6.83
CA ASN A 62 -4.46 -17.55 6.07
C ASN A 62 -5.28 -18.28 5.00
N TYR A 63 -6.41 -17.75 4.62
CA TYR A 63 -7.23 -18.21 3.52
C TYR A 63 -6.91 -17.40 2.27
N LYS A 64 -6.27 -18.05 1.32
CA LYS A 64 -5.94 -17.42 0.03
C LYS A 64 -7.08 -17.72 -0.94
N VAL A 65 -7.75 -16.67 -1.39
CA VAL A 65 -8.70 -16.79 -2.50
C VAL A 65 -7.92 -17.02 -3.79
N ASP A 66 -8.22 -18.11 -4.47
CA ASP A 66 -7.54 -18.47 -5.73
C ASP A 66 -8.29 -17.92 -6.95
N LYS A 67 -9.63 -17.96 -6.93
CA LYS A 67 -10.46 -17.60 -8.09
C LYS A 67 -11.84 -17.14 -7.69
N LEU A 68 -12.43 -16.27 -8.51
CA LEU A 68 -13.83 -15.86 -8.47
C LEU A 68 -14.52 -16.28 -9.76
N ILE A 69 -15.59 -17.06 -9.65
CA ILE A 69 -16.47 -17.45 -10.75
C ILE A 69 -17.79 -16.71 -10.57
N ARG A 70 -18.12 -15.86 -11.52
CA ARG A 70 -19.30 -14.97 -11.45
C ARG A 70 -20.43 -15.50 -12.32
N SER A 71 -21.61 -15.62 -11.74
CA SER A 71 -22.88 -15.88 -12.42
C SER A 71 -23.80 -14.65 -12.36
N ASP A 72 -25.01 -14.78 -12.87
CA ASP A 72 -26.00 -13.71 -12.75
C ASP A 72 -26.60 -13.66 -11.33
N ASP A 73 -26.58 -14.79 -10.60
CA ASP A 73 -27.22 -14.92 -9.28
C ASP A 73 -26.24 -14.77 -8.12
N ASN A 74 -25.00 -15.26 -8.28
CA ASN A 74 -24.02 -15.29 -7.21
C ASN A 74 -22.57 -15.17 -7.70
N ILE A 75 -21.63 -15.09 -6.75
CA ILE A 75 -20.20 -15.20 -6.99
C ILE A 75 -19.67 -16.36 -6.18
N ARG A 76 -19.07 -17.33 -6.85
CA ARG A 76 -18.37 -18.44 -6.24
C ARG A 76 -16.91 -18.04 -5.96
N VAL A 77 -16.53 -18.10 -4.69
CA VAL A 77 -15.17 -17.87 -4.21
C VAL A 77 -14.50 -19.23 -4.03
N ILE A 78 -13.40 -19.47 -4.76
CA ILE A 78 -12.63 -20.72 -4.71
C ILE A 78 -11.42 -20.52 -3.80
N ILE A 79 -11.24 -21.46 -2.86
CA ILE A 79 -10.14 -21.49 -1.88
C ILE A 79 -9.59 -22.92 -1.84
N GLY A 80 -8.49 -23.17 -2.56
CA GLY A 80 -7.99 -24.54 -2.72
C GLY A 80 -9.00 -25.44 -3.42
N ASN A 81 -9.45 -26.49 -2.72
CA ASN A 81 -10.46 -27.42 -3.22
C ASN A 81 -11.88 -27.11 -2.73
N GLU A 82 -12.03 -26.04 -1.95
CA GLU A 82 -13.31 -25.63 -1.38
C GLU A 82 -13.88 -24.42 -2.13
N TYR A 83 -15.18 -24.19 -1.97
CA TYR A 83 -15.82 -22.97 -2.46
C TYR A 83 -16.94 -22.51 -1.53
N VAL A 84 -17.21 -21.21 -1.60
CA VAL A 84 -18.36 -20.58 -0.94
C VAL A 84 -19.01 -19.63 -1.93
N ASP A 85 -20.34 -19.63 -1.97
CA ASP A 85 -21.14 -18.74 -2.82
C ASP A 85 -21.58 -17.52 -2.01
N TYR A 86 -21.46 -16.32 -2.62
CA TYR A 86 -21.84 -15.04 -2.04
C TYR A 86 -22.69 -14.24 -3.02
N ASP A 87 -23.56 -13.38 -2.51
CA ASP A 87 -24.38 -12.48 -3.32
C ASP A 87 -23.51 -11.40 -3.98
N GLN A 88 -22.51 -10.91 -3.28
CA GLN A 88 -21.59 -9.87 -3.76
C GLN A 88 -20.19 -10.05 -3.15
N VAL A 89 -19.17 -9.56 -3.85
CA VAL A 89 -17.78 -9.61 -3.38
C VAL A 89 -17.14 -8.22 -3.50
N VAL A 90 -16.42 -7.83 -2.46
CA VAL A 90 -15.55 -6.65 -2.45
C VAL A 90 -14.10 -7.10 -2.54
N LEU A 91 -13.39 -6.68 -3.57
CA LEU A 91 -11.96 -6.92 -3.76
C LEU A 91 -11.16 -5.73 -3.22
N ALA A 92 -10.59 -5.90 -2.03
CA ALA A 92 -9.74 -4.89 -1.35
C ALA A 92 -8.24 -5.20 -1.51
N SER A 93 -7.86 -5.99 -2.50
CA SER A 93 -6.48 -6.35 -2.86
C SER A 93 -5.88 -5.36 -3.87
N HIS A 94 -4.63 -5.56 -4.29
CA HIS A 94 -4.06 -4.79 -5.40
C HIS A 94 -4.88 -4.99 -6.70
N ALA A 95 -4.90 -3.97 -7.55
CA ALA A 95 -5.67 -4.02 -8.81
C ALA A 95 -5.28 -5.22 -9.70
N ASP A 96 -3.97 -5.50 -9.82
CA ASP A 96 -3.44 -6.64 -10.57
C ASP A 96 -3.80 -7.99 -9.92
N GLN A 97 -3.85 -8.06 -8.58
CA GLN A 97 -4.28 -9.25 -7.85
C GLN A 97 -5.78 -9.47 -8.02
N SER A 98 -6.58 -8.41 -7.89
CA SER A 98 -8.02 -8.45 -8.14
C SER A 98 -8.35 -8.96 -9.53
N LEU A 99 -7.66 -8.44 -10.56
CA LEU A 99 -7.86 -8.88 -11.93
C LEU A 99 -7.52 -10.37 -12.14
N ARG A 100 -6.42 -10.85 -11.51
CA ARG A 100 -6.01 -12.26 -11.63
C ARG A 100 -6.98 -13.23 -10.95
N MET A 101 -7.66 -12.81 -9.88
CA MET A 101 -8.64 -13.65 -9.20
C MET A 101 -9.94 -13.84 -10.00
N ILE A 102 -10.31 -12.90 -10.84
CA ILE A 102 -11.54 -12.98 -11.64
C ILE A 102 -11.32 -13.92 -12.82
N GLU A 103 -12.04 -15.04 -12.88
CA GLU A 103 -11.90 -16.05 -13.95
C GLU A 103 -12.18 -15.47 -15.34
N LYS A 104 -13.27 -14.73 -15.48
CA LYS A 104 -13.71 -14.10 -16.73
C LYS A 104 -13.94 -12.60 -16.50
N PRO A 105 -12.87 -11.80 -16.44
CA PRO A 105 -13.01 -10.35 -16.31
C PRO A 105 -13.66 -9.77 -17.59
N THR A 106 -14.46 -8.73 -17.42
CA THR A 106 -15.00 -7.97 -18.56
C THR A 106 -13.86 -7.20 -19.24
N GLU A 107 -14.04 -6.83 -20.50
CA GLU A 107 -13.08 -6.01 -21.23
C GLU A 107 -12.82 -4.67 -20.52
N GLN A 108 -13.85 -4.10 -19.88
CA GLN A 108 -13.70 -2.86 -19.11
C GLN A 108 -12.84 -3.05 -17.85
N GLU A 109 -13.04 -4.13 -17.11
CA GLU A 109 -12.21 -4.48 -15.94
C GLU A 109 -10.75 -4.70 -16.35
N LYS A 110 -10.49 -5.45 -17.43
CA LYS A 110 -9.14 -5.64 -17.97
C LYS A 110 -8.50 -4.31 -18.33
N ASN A 111 -9.16 -3.51 -19.16
CA ASN A 111 -8.65 -2.24 -19.67
C ASN A 111 -8.32 -1.24 -18.56
N ILE A 112 -9.02 -1.29 -17.43
CA ILE A 112 -8.79 -0.40 -16.29
C ILE A 112 -7.76 -1.00 -15.35
N LEU A 113 -7.97 -2.22 -14.83
CA LEU A 113 -7.18 -2.79 -13.75
C LEU A 113 -5.76 -3.17 -14.18
N GLU A 114 -5.53 -3.61 -15.42
CA GLU A 114 -4.21 -3.96 -15.94
C GLU A 114 -3.23 -2.77 -16.03
N LYS A 115 -3.75 -1.53 -16.03
CA LYS A 115 -2.92 -0.32 -16.10
C LYS A 115 -2.31 0.05 -14.74
N PHE A 116 -2.78 -0.54 -13.66
CA PHE A 116 -2.21 -0.34 -12.32
C PHE A 116 -1.05 -1.32 -12.10
N ASN A 117 0.16 -0.82 -12.33
CA ASN A 117 1.38 -1.58 -12.14
C ASN A 117 1.93 -1.42 -10.74
N TYR A 118 2.71 -2.39 -10.29
CA TYR A 118 3.33 -2.40 -8.97
C TYR A 118 4.84 -2.63 -9.07
N VAL A 119 5.59 -1.94 -8.22
CA VAL A 119 7.04 -2.06 -8.12
C VAL A 119 7.38 -2.93 -6.91
N LYS A 120 8.24 -3.92 -7.12
CA LYS A 120 8.78 -4.76 -6.04
C LYS A 120 9.74 -3.96 -5.19
N ASN A 121 9.64 -4.11 -3.87
CA ASN A 121 10.50 -3.49 -2.88
C ASN A 121 10.92 -4.54 -1.85
N GLU A 122 12.20 -4.63 -1.59
CA GLU A 122 12.74 -5.45 -0.51
C GLU A 122 12.81 -4.63 0.78
N ALA A 123 12.20 -5.12 1.83
CA ALA A 123 12.23 -4.51 3.15
C ALA A 123 12.98 -5.40 4.15
N TYR A 124 13.93 -4.81 4.85
CA TYR A 124 14.72 -5.47 5.88
C TYR A 124 14.48 -4.82 7.23
N LEU A 125 13.97 -5.58 8.18
CA LEU A 125 14.02 -5.22 9.60
C LEU A 125 15.37 -5.68 10.15
N HIS A 126 16.17 -4.77 10.68
CA HIS A 126 17.54 -5.05 11.11
C HIS A 126 18.03 -4.11 12.22
N THR A 127 19.26 -4.37 12.69
CA THR A 127 19.95 -3.55 13.70
C THR A 127 21.30 -2.99 13.22
N ASP A 128 21.58 -3.08 11.92
CA ASP A 128 22.82 -2.60 11.30
C ASP A 128 22.80 -1.08 11.16
N LYS A 129 23.67 -0.39 11.91
CA LYS A 129 23.77 1.08 11.93
C LYS A 129 24.48 1.68 10.72
N ARG A 130 25.17 0.86 9.90
CA ARG A 130 25.99 1.34 8.77
C ARG A 130 25.17 2.02 7.66
N LEU A 131 23.87 1.74 7.61
CA LEU A 131 22.93 2.37 6.66
C LEU A 131 22.40 3.73 7.14
N MET A 132 22.82 4.17 8.33
CA MET A 132 22.45 5.46 8.90
C MET A 132 23.58 6.48 8.69
N PRO A 133 23.28 7.80 8.74
CA PRO A 133 24.33 8.83 8.72
C PRO A 133 25.39 8.57 9.80
N HIS A 134 26.69 8.83 9.50
CA HIS A 134 27.80 8.59 10.43
C HIS A 134 27.60 9.28 11.78
N LYS A 135 27.09 10.51 11.77
CA LYS A 135 26.86 11.28 13.01
C LYS A 135 25.43 11.01 13.51
N LYS A 136 25.30 10.41 14.70
CA LYS A 136 23.98 10.06 15.28
C LYS A 136 23.06 11.29 15.43
N ARG A 137 23.59 12.49 15.65
CA ARG A 137 22.81 13.75 15.69
C ARG A 137 22.10 14.10 14.38
N ALA A 138 22.54 13.51 13.25
CA ALA A 138 21.89 13.67 11.94
C ALA A 138 20.79 12.62 11.69
N TRP A 139 20.58 11.67 12.61
CA TRP A 139 19.58 10.65 12.43
C TRP A 139 18.17 11.22 12.55
N SER A 140 17.37 10.97 11.55
CA SER A 140 15.95 11.29 11.52
C SER A 140 15.13 10.01 11.59
N SER A 141 13.81 10.14 11.84
CA SER A 141 12.90 9.00 11.76
C SER A 141 12.89 8.37 10.37
N TRP A 142 13.22 9.16 9.34
CA TRP A 142 13.24 8.78 7.94
C TRP A 142 14.51 9.32 7.28
N ASN A 143 15.39 8.41 6.85
CA ASN A 143 16.67 8.75 6.26
C ASN A 143 16.74 8.20 4.83
N SER A 144 17.10 9.03 3.87
CA SER A 144 17.23 8.66 2.47
C SER A 144 18.68 8.79 2.02
N VAL A 145 19.19 7.74 1.38
CA VAL A 145 20.50 7.72 0.75
C VAL A 145 20.33 7.35 -0.71
N SER A 146 21.04 8.01 -1.61
CA SER A 146 21.03 7.71 -3.04
C SER A 146 22.46 7.63 -3.56
N ASP A 147 22.70 6.70 -4.48
CA ASP A 147 23.94 6.59 -5.26
C ASP A 147 23.85 7.28 -6.64
N GLY A 148 22.73 8.00 -6.89
CA GLY A 148 22.42 8.64 -8.17
C GLY A 148 21.47 7.82 -9.05
N GLU A 149 21.49 6.50 -8.96
CA GLU A 149 20.59 5.60 -9.70
C GLU A 149 19.49 5.02 -8.80
N LYS A 150 19.87 4.55 -7.64
CA LYS A 150 18.98 3.92 -6.66
C LYS A 150 18.78 4.82 -5.45
N THR A 151 17.65 4.66 -4.81
CA THR A 151 17.33 5.35 -3.55
C THR A 151 17.01 4.30 -2.50
N CYS A 152 17.75 4.34 -1.40
CA CYS A 152 17.53 3.54 -0.21
C CYS A 152 16.87 4.40 0.86
N ILE A 153 15.92 3.84 1.57
CA ILE A 153 15.26 4.52 2.69
C ILE A 153 15.41 3.67 3.94
N THR A 154 15.91 4.29 4.99
CA THR A 154 16.03 3.67 6.31
C THR A 154 15.19 4.43 7.32
N TYR A 155 14.21 3.76 7.89
CA TYR A 155 13.41 4.25 9.00
C TYR A 155 14.09 3.87 10.32
N TRP A 156 14.37 4.85 11.17
CA TRP A 156 14.79 4.59 12.54
C TRP A 156 13.55 4.42 13.41
N LEU A 157 13.21 3.17 13.69
CA LEU A 157 11.94 2.80 14.32
C LEU A 157 11.84 3.30 15.76
N ASN A 158 12.97 3.40 16.47
CA ASN A 158 12.98 3.93 17.85
C ASN A 158 12.40 5.33 17.91
N LYS A 159 12.82 6.22 17.00
CA LYS A 159 12.32 7.59 16.93
C LYS A 159 10.94 7.66 16.28
N LEU A 160 10.72 6.88 15.21
CA LEU A 160 9.46 6.89 14.45
C LEU A 160 8.27 6.40 15.28
N GLN A 161 8.49 5.40 16.14
CA GLN A 161 7.44 4.72 16.91
C GLN A 161 7.58 4.89 18.43
N ASN A 162 8.48 5.76 18.87
CA ASN A 162 8.79 6.00 20.28
C ASN A 162 8.99 4.67 21.04
N LEU A 163 9.93 3.82 20.57
CA LEU A 163 10.18 2.54 21.19
C LEU A 163 10.96 2.71 22.49
N ASP A 164 10.47 2.11 23.56
CA ASP A 164 11.17 2.01 24.83
C ASP A 164 12.18 0.86 24.78
N THR A 165 13.36 1.15 24.24
CA THR A 165 14.46 0.18 24.12
C THR A 165 15.80 0.89 23.86
N SER A 166 16.89 0.35 24.43
CA SER A 166 18.25 0.84 24.17
C SER A 166 18.82 0.36 22.84
N LYS A 167 18.25 -0.70 22.25
CA LYS A 167 18.69 -1.25 20.96
C LYS A 167 18.08 -0.47 19.82
N ASP A 168 18.88 -0.05 18.83
CA ASP A 168 18.41 0.63 17.64
C ASP A 168 17.84 -0.37 16.64
N TYR A 169 16.61 -0.15 16.18
CA TYR A 169 15.92 -0.93 15.15
C TYR A 169 15.67 -0.09 13.91
N PHE A 170 15.95 -0.69 12.76
CA PHE A 170 15.81 -0.06 11.46
C PHE A 170 14.92 -0.89 10.55
N LEU A 171 14.15 -0.20 9.71
CA LEU A 171 13.50 -0.80 8.55
C LEU A 171 14.07 -0.14 7.30
N THR A 172 14.80 -0.90 6.49
CA THR A 172 15.40 -0.38 5.26
C THR A 172 14.71 -0.95 4.04
N LEU A 173 14.33 -0.05 3.13
CA LEU A 173 13.76 -0.40 1.82
C LEU A 173 14.84 -0.27 0.75
N ASN A 174 14.98 -1.32 -0.07
CA ASN A 174 15.89 -1.37 -1.21
C ASN A 174 17.32 -0.94 -0.85
N PRO A 175 17.99 -1.64 0.06
CA PRO A 175 19.31 -1.26 0.52
C PRO A 175 20.31 -1.20 -0.65
N ILE A 176 21.05 -0.10 -0.77
CA ILE A 176 22.13 0.09 -1.76
C ILE A 176 23.45 -0.54 -1.27
N TYR A 177 23.56 -0.78 0.06
CA TYR A 177 24.68 -1.49 0.67
C TYR A 177 24.18 -2.78 1.31
N LYS A 178 25.01 -3.83 1.27
CA LYS A 178 24.68 -5.11 1.88
C LYS A 178 24.56 -4.96 3.40
N ILE A 179 23.39 -5.31 3.93
CA ILE A 179 23.13 -5.37 5.38
C ILE A 179 23.90 -6.57 5.96
N ASN A 180 24.47 -6.43 7.15
CA ASN A 180 25.08 -7.54 7.85
C ASN A 180 24.00 -8.61 8.15
N GLU A 181 24.20 -9.81 7.65
CA GLU A 181 23.23 -10.92 7.77
C GLU A 181 22.90 -11.23 9.22
N ASN A 182 23.89 -11.18 10.12
CA ASN A 182 23.69 -11.39 11.56
C ASN A 182 22.84 -10.29 12.23
N SER A 183 22.65 -9.16 11.56
CA SER A 183 21.84 -8.04 12.05
C SER A 183 20.42 -8.08 11.49
N VAL A 184 20.13 -8.95 10.50
CA VAL A 184 18.81 -9.05 9.88
C VAL A 184 17.87 -9.83 10.81
N ILE A 185 16.75 -9.21 11.17
CA ILE A 185 15.69 -9.84 11.96
C ILE A 185 14.65 -10.47 11.03
N LYS A 186 14.29 -9.75 9.96
CA LYS A 186 13.30 -10.22 8.98
C LYS A 186 13.51 -9.55 7.64
N LYS A 187 13.36 -10.32 6.56
CA LYS A 187 13.24 -9.82 5.19
C LYS A 187 11.81 -10.05 4.70
N VAL A 188 11.22 -9.04 4.04
CA VAL A 188 9.88 -9.11 3.43
C VAL A 188 9.92 -8.45 2.07
N ASN A 189 9.27 -9.05 1.09
CA ASN A 189 9.07 -8.44 -0.23
C ASN A 189 7.68 -7.80 -0.27
N PHE A 190 7.64 -6.52 -0.56
CA PHE A 190 6.42 -5.75 -0.79
C PHE A 190 6.30 -5.35 -2.25
N THR A 191 5.09 -5.03 -2.65
CA THR A 191 4.82 -4.36 -3.92
C THR A 191 4.05 -3.07 -3.64
N HIS A 192 4.51 -1.96 -4.24
CA HIS A 192 3.87 -0.66 -4.10
C HIS A 192 3.31 -0.19 -5.43
N PRO A 193 2.15 0.49 -5.44
CA PRO A 193 1.57 0.98 -6.69
C PRO A 193 2.53 1.97 -7.36
N TYR A 194 2.72 1.77 -8.66
CA TYR A 194 3.48 2.67 -9.50
C TYR A 194 2.53 3.68 -10.14
N LEU A 195 2.63 4.94 -9.69
CA LEU A 195 1.77 6.02 -10.12
C LEU A 195 2.42 6.79 -11.27
N ASN A 196 1.80 6.72 -12.45
CA ASN A 196 2.20 7.44 -13.65
C ASN A 196 1.01 8.18 -14.29
N SER A 197 1.26 8.90 -15.38
CA SER A 197 0.21 9.68 -16.06
C SER A 197 -0.96 8.82 -16.54
N LYS A 198 -0.71 7.58 -16.95
CA LYS A 198 -1.74 6.68 -17.47
C LYS A 198 -2.70 6.25 -16.37
N ASN A 199 -2.17 5.64 -15.30
CA ASN A 199 -3.03 5.10 -14.24
C ASN A 199 -3.67 6.17 -13.37
N THR A 200 -3.01 7.30 -13.10
CA THR A 200 -3.61 8.41 -12.36
C THR A 200 -4.78 9.06 -13.13
N THR A 201 -4.75 9.05 -14.46
CA THR A 201 -5.89 9.47 -15.27
C THR A 201 -7.05 8.49 -15.20
N LEU A 202 -6.74 7.18 -15.14
CA LEU A 202 -7.73 6.11 -15.09
C LEU A 202 -8.37 5.90 -13.71
N GLN A 203 -7.84 6.52 -12.64
CA GLN A 203 -8.45 6.40 -11.30
C GLN A 203 -9.93 6.78 -11.29
N LYS A 204 -10.33 7.81 -12.04
CA LYS A 204 -11.73 8.21 -12.19
C LYS A 204 -12.60 7.14 -12.86
N ASP A 205 -12.01 6.29 -13.70
CA ASP A 205 -12.73 5.27 -14.46
C ASP A 205 -12.98 4.00 -13.61
N LEU A 206 -12.32 3.86 -12.45
CA LEU A 206 -12.57 2.77 -11.50
C LEU A 206 -14.05 2.73 -11.06
N ARG A 207 -14.75 3.88 -11.04
CA ARG A 207 -16.18 3.94 -10.76
C ARG A 207 -17.04 3.19 -11.80
N LEU A 208 -16.55 3.03 -13.03
CA LEU A 208 -17.28 2.41 -14.13
C LEU A 208 -17.37 0.88 -13.99
N ILE A 209 -16.54 0.28 -13.16
CA ILE A 209 -16.53 -1.17 -12.90
C ILE A 209 -17.16 -1.55 -11.57
N GLN A 210 -17.56 -0.56 -10.74
CA GLN A 210 -18.17 -0.82 -9.43
C GLN A 210 -19.54 -1.49 -9.58
N GLY A 211 -19.77 -2.53 -8.78
CA GLY A 211 -21.03 -3.25 -8.70
C GLY A 211 -21.37 -4.11 -9.93
N LYS A 212 -20.56 -4.04 -11.00
CA LYS A 212 -20.79 -4.86 -12.20
C LYS A 212 -20.48 -6.32 -11.90
N LYS A 213 -21.33 -7.21 -12.37
CA LYS A 213 -21.23 -8.64 -12.09
C LYS A 213 -21.04 -8.92 -10.58
N ARG A 214 -21.76 -8.16 -9.72
CA ARG A 214 -21.76 -8.30 -8.26
C ARG A 214 -20.39 -8.10 -7.60
N THR A 215 -19.47 -7.44 -8.30
CA THR A 215 -18.08 -7.25 -7.86
C THR A 215 -17.77 -5.78 -7.63
N TRP A 216 -17.17 -5.50 -6.48
CA TRP A 216 -16.78 -4.17 -6.06
C TRP A 216 -15.27 -4.11 -5.80
N PHE A 217 -14.67 -2.95 -5.95
CA PHE A 217 -13.25 -2.75 -5.82
C PHE A 217 -12.97 -1.57 -4.88
N CYS A 218 -12.02 -1.73 -3.98
CA CYS A 218 -11.47 -0.64 -3.18
C CYS A 218 -9.97 -0.86 -2.94
N GLY A 219 -9.27 0.17 -2.48
CA GLY A 219 -7.85 0.09 -2.19
C GLY A 219 -7.13 1.41 -2.39
N SER A 220 -5.88 1.46 -1.95
CA SER A 220 -5.07 2.66 -2.00
C SER A 220 -4.75 3.15 -3.44
N TYR A 221 -4.89 2.30 -4.44
CA TYR A 221 -4.69 2.65 -5.86
C TYR A 221 -5.80 3.56 -6.42
N PHE A 222 -6.89 3.79 -5.67
CA PHE A 222 -7.90 4.81 -5.99
C PHE A 222 -7.41 6.25 -5.76
N GLY A 223 -6.29 6.43 -5.03
CA GLY A 223 -5.71 7.73 -4.71
C GLY A 223 -4.18 7.74 -4.82
N TYR A 224 -3.53 8.30 -3.83
CA TYR A 224 -2.07 8.48 -3.80
C TYR A 224 -1.28 7.22 -3.36
N GLY A 225 -1.96 6.13 -3.01
CA GLY A 225 -1.35 4.88 -2.60
C GLY A 225 -1.15 4.73 -1.08
N PHE A 226 -1.83 5.53 -0.26
CA PHE A 226 -1.72 5.52 1.20
C PHE A 226 -2.95 4.94 1.89
N HIS A 227 -2.86 4.74 3.21
CA HIS A 227 -3.95 4.17 4.03
C HIS A 227 -5.24 4.98 3.92
N GLU A 228 -5.15 6.31 3.94
CA GLU A 228 -6.30 7.20 3.81
C GLU A 228 -7.02 7.02 2.47
N ASP A 229 -6.28 6.78 1.39
CA ASP A 229 -6.87 6.53 0.07
C ASP A 229 -7.65 5.21 0.04
N GLY A 230 -7.10 4.18 0.72
CA GLY A 230 -7.80 2.91 0.91
C GLY A 230 -9.11 3.09 1.69
N LEU A 231 -9.07 3.84 2.81
CA LEU A 231 -10.25 4.13 3.62
C LEU A 231 -11.30 4.92 2.83
N LYS A 232 -10.89 6.00 2.15
CA LYS A 232 -11.80 6.81 1.31
C LYS A 232 -12.47 5.97 0.24
N SER A 233 -11.70 5.15 -0.47
CA SER A 233 -12.28 4.28 -1.51
C SER A 233 -13.31 3.29 -0.95
N SER A 234 -13.12 2.81 0.28
CA SER A 234 -14.06 1.92 0.96
C SER A 234 -15.34 2.66 1.38
N ILE A 235 -15.21 3.91 1.88
CA ILE A 235 -16.36 4.76 2.22
C ILE A 235 -17.17 5.09 0.96
N ASP A 236 -16.50 5.49 -0.13
CA ASP A 236 -17.14 5.79 -1.40
C ASP A 236 -17.87 4.56 -1.97
N LEU A 237 -17.27 3.37 -1.82
CA LEU A 237 -17.89 2.11 -2.20
C LEU A 237 -19.19 1.90 -1.41
N ILE A 238 -19.14 1.98 -0.08
CA ILE A 238 -20.31 1.74 0.80
C ILE A 238 -21.45 2.71 0.47
N ASN A 239 -21.15 3.98 0.22
CA ASN A 239 -22.14 4.99 -0.15
C ASN A 239 -22.86 4.68 -1.48
N ASN A 240 -22.25 3.90 -2.35
CA ASN A 240 -22.78 3.46 -3.63
C ASN A 240 -23.26 1.99 -3.63
N PHE A 241 -23.02 1.27 -2.53
CA PHE A 241 -23.37 -0.13 -2.39
C PHE A 241 -24.90 -0.25 -2.26
N LYS A 242 -25.52 -0.81 -3.30
CA LYS A 242 -26.96 -1.13 -3.28
C LYS A 242 -27.11 -2.62 -2.99
N ILE A 243 -27.74 -2.94 -1.88
CA ILE A 243 -28.15 -4.30 -1.53
C ILE A 243 -29.40 -4.64 -2.31
#